data_cdd9af3e0a5deed6379133aaf3ec8c60
#
_entry.id   cdd9af3e0a5deed6379133aaf3ec8c60
#
_cell.length_a   1.000
_cell.length_b   1.000
_cell.length_c   1.000
_cell.angle_alpha   90.00
_cell.angle_beta   90.00
_cell.angle_gamma   90.00
#
_symmetry.space_group_name_H-M   'P 1'
#
loop_
_entity.id
_entity.type
_entity.pdbx_description
1 polymer ?
#
loop_
_entity_poly.entity_id
_entity_poly.type
_entity_poly.pdbx_seq_one_letter_code
_entity_poly.pdbx_strand_id
1 'polypeptide(L)'
;MRDVLREEKKFLINQAEALKLRNYLSNTIHTDPHNGTDGYPVRSLYFDSLSNRDFQEKEDGVELRRKLRLRVYSPDAEFALFEMKQKQGPYQRKRSLRLSRMEAQALIEGDYSVLLNSGSEFGQECYSIMEMWAYRPKTVVEYDRFAFIAPENSIRITFDSGIRANEVNFNIFDRNLVLNSVMSPFDVVLEVKYNGFLLSYIKHMLLPVQKSEISVSKYCMARQIGCDYRF
;
A
#
# COMPACT_ATOMS: atom_id res chain seq x y z
N MET A 1 -3.42 -24.66 5.48
CA MET A 1 -3.86 -23.26 5.43
C MET A 1 -4.71 -23.13 4.16
N ARG A 2 -5.99 -22.79 4.24
CA ARG A 2 -6.81 -22.59 3.01
C ARG A 2 -6.38 -21.28 2.40
N ASP A 3 -5.85 -21.30 1.17
CA ASP A 3 -5.61 -20.10 0.39
C ASP A 3 -6.97 -19.49 0.03
N VAL A 4 -7.33 -18.43 0.74
CA VAL A 4 -8.56 -17.70 0.47
C VAL A 4 -8.27 -16.75 -0.69
N LEU A 5 -8.97 -16.95 -1.80
CA LEU A 5 -8.96 -16.05 -2.96
C LEU A 5 -9.40 -14.67 -2.52
N ARG A 6 -8.45 -13.74 -2.41
CA ARG A 6 -8.73 -12.34 -2.08
C ARG A 6 -8.73 -11.52 -3.34
N GLU A 7 -9.88 -10.97 -3.68
CA GLU A 7 -10.02 -10.01 -4.76
C GLU A 7 -9.78 -8.59 -4.30
N GLU A 8 -9.24 -7.76 -5.19
CA GLU A 8 -8.97 -6.34 -4.94
C GLU A 8 -9.35 -5.55 -6.20
N LYS A 9 -10.37 -4.69 -6.08
CA LYS A 9 -10.77 -3.74 -7.11
C LYS A 9 -10.42 -2.33 -6.69
N LYS A 10 -10.01 -1.50 -7.66
CA LYS A 10 -9.65 -0.10 -7.42
C LYS A 10 -10.38 0.80 -8.39
N PHE A 11 -10.78 1.96 -7.90
CA PHE A 11 -11.49 2.96 -8.67
C PHE A 11 -10.87 4.33 -8.39
N LEU A 12 -10.77 5.15 -9.43
CA LEU A 12 -10.46 6.57 -9.29
C LEU A 12 -11.77 7.33 -9.23
N ILE A 13 -11.99 8.04 -8.13
CA ILE A 13 -13.21 8.83 -7.91
C ILE A 13 -12.82 10.22 -7.44
N ASN A 14 -13.71 11.19 -7.64
CA ASN A 14 -13.48 12.52 -7.09
C ASN A 14 -13.93 12.63 -5.62
N GLN A 15 -13.53 13.71 -4.95
CA GLN A 15 -13.87 13.92 -3.53
C GLN A 15 -15.38 13.98 -3.25
N ALA A 16 -16.17 14.54 -4.18
CA ALA A 16 -17.62 14.62 -4.02
C ALA A 16 -18.27 13.23 -4.07
N GLU A 17 -17.83 12.37 -4.99
CA GLU A 17 -18.25 10.97 -5.07
C GLU A 17 -17.80 10.20 -3.82
N ALA A 18 -16.56 10.41 -3.37
CA ALA A 18 -16.02 9.79 -2.17
C ALA A 18 -16.86 10.16 -0.93
N LEU A 19 -17.20 11.43 -0.76
CA LEU A 19 -18.01 11.90 0.37
C LEU A 19 -19.42 11.28 0.34
N LYS A 20 -20.09 11.29 -0.82
CA LYS A 20 -21.40 10.65 -0.97
C LYS A 20 -21.36 9.17 -0.62
N LEU A 21 -20.37 8.44 -1.14
CA LEU A 21 -20.22 7.02 -0.89
C LEU A 21 -19.87 6.74 0.57
N ARG A 22 -18.98 7.53 1.20
CA ARG A 22 -18.66 7.42 2.64
C ARG A 22 -19.91 7.60 3.50
N ASN A 23 -20.72 8.63 3.23
CA ASN A 23 -21.97 8.87 3.96
C ASN A 23 -22.96 7.69 3.79
N TYR A 24 -23.03 7.11 2.61
CA TYR A 24 -23.87 5.95 2.35
C TYR A 24 -23.37 4.70 3.09
N LEU A 25 -22.07 4.42 3.03
CA LEU A 25 -21.46 3.30 3.71
C LEU A 25 -21.53 3.40 5.24
N SER A 26 -21.40 4.60 5.80
CA SER A 26 -21.45 4.80 7.27
C SER A 26 -22.80 4.42 7.90
N ASN A 27 -23.86 4.42 7.12
CA ASN A 27 -25.19 3.99 7.56
C ASN A 27 -25.42 2.46 7.39
N THR A 28 -24.46 1.75 6.80
CA THR A 28 -24.69 0.36 6.37
C THR A 28 -23.65 -0.61 6.90
N ILE A 29 -22.39 -0.19 6.99
CA ILE A 29 -21.27 -1.03 7.45
C ILE A 29 -20.43 -0.30 8.49
N HIS A 30 -19.63 -1.06 9.23
CA HIS A 30 -18.82 -0.51 10.31
C HIS A 30 -17.62 0.29 9.78
N THR A 31 -17.36 1.41 10.43
CA THR A 31 -16.10 2.14 10.24
C THR A 31 -14.95 1.35 10.87
N ASP A 32 -13.75 1.43 10.28
CA ASP A 32 -12.55 0.88 10.90
C ASP A 32 -12.30 1.57 12.24
N PRO A 33 -12.09 0.83 13.35
CA PRO A 33 -11.83 1.43 14.68
C PRO A 33 -10.58 2.34 14.71
N HIS A 34 -9.68 2.20 13.75
CA HIS A 34 -8.49 3.05 13.65
C HIS A 34 -8.76 4.39 12.95
N ASN A 35 -9.94 4.58 12.35
CA ASN A 35 -10.28 5.89 11.81
C ASN A 35 -10.38 6.91 12.95
N GLY A 36 -9.67 8.03 12.81
CA GLY A 36 -10.05 9.24 13.53
C GLY A 36 -11.23 9.92 12.83
N THR A 37 -11.42 11.20 13.06
CA THR A 37 -12.48 12.00 12.41
C THR A 37 -12.35 11.96 10.89
N ASP A 38 -11.11 12.05 10.36
CA ASP A 38 -10.81 12.17 8.93
C ASP A 38 -10.03 10.97 8.37
N GLY A 39 -9.87 9.93 9.17
CA GLY A 39 -9.06 8.77 8.82
C GLY A 39 -7.72 8.74 9.55
N TYR A 40 -6.75 8.06 8.97
CA TYR A 40 -5.40 7.93 9.53
C TYR A 40 -4.34 7.94 8.43
N PRO A 41 -3.13 8.47 8.73
CA PRO A 41 -2.03 8.48 7.78
C PRO A 41 -1.47 7.07 7.58
N VAL A 42 -1.01 6.80 6.38
CA VAL A 42 -0.26 5.58 6.04
C VAL A 42 0.99 5.99 5.30
N ARG A 43 2.15 5.79 5.91
CA ARG A 43 3.45 6.08 5.32
C ARG A 43 4.19 4.78 5.03
N SER A 44 4.72 4.63 3.84
CA SER A 44 5.43 3.42 3.42
C SER A 44 6.66 3.77 2.58
N LEU A 45 7.80 3.21 2.95
CA LEU A 45 9.00 3.20 2.11
C LEU A 45 8.97 1.95 1.24
N TYR A 46 9.08 2.11 -0.06
CA TYR A 46 9.21 1.00 -1.01
C TYR A 46 10.67 0.75 -1.34
N PHE A 47 11.00 -0.53 -1.40
CA PHE A 47 12.28 -1.02 -1.88
C PHE A 47 12.10 -1.64 -3.26
N ASP A 48 13.14 -1.53 -4.10
CA ASP A 48 13.21 -2.19 -5.39
C ASP A 48 14.68 -2.51 -5.71
N SER A 49 14.90 -3.42 -6.64
CA SER A 49 16.22 -3.73 -7.13
C SER A 49 16.91 -2.49 -7.72
N LEU A 50 18.21 -2.56 -7.89
CA LEU A 50 18.97 -1.48 -8.50
C LEU A 50 18.43 -1.14 -9.90
N SER A 51 18.00 -2.15 -10.66
CA SER A 51 17.42 -2.02 -12.01
C SER A 51 15.92 -1.68 -12.04
N ASN A 52 15.28 -1.39 -10.90
CA ASN A 52 13.82 -1.13 -10.79
C ASN A 52 12.93 -2.29 -11.29
N ARG A 53 13.32 -3.52 -11.00
CA ARG A 53 12.65 -4.73 -11.46
C ARG A 53 11.18 -4.79 -11.06
N ASP A 54 10.85 -4.54 -9.78
CA ASP A 54 9.46 -4.62 -9.29
C ASP A 54 8.56 -3.55 -9.92
N PHE A 55 9.14 -2.40 -10.26
CA PHE A 55 8.47 -1.34 -11.02
C PHE A 55 8.18 -1.82 -12.44
N GLN A 56 9.20 -2.29 -13.16
CA GLN A 56 9.07 -2.76 -14.54
C GLN A 56 8.11 -3.93 -14.66
N GLU A 57 8.27 -4.97 -13.81
CA GLU A 57 7.35 -6.12 -13.76
C GLU A 57 5.88 -5.71 -13.57
N LYS A 58 5.61 -4.60 -12.84
CA LYS A 58 4.25 -4.09 -12.68
C LYS A 58 3.77 -3.35 -13.92
N GLU A 59 4.61 -2.53 -14.56
CA GLU A 59 4.25 -1.78 -15.78
C GLU A 59 4.02 -2.74 -16.96
N ASP A 60 4.88 -3.75 -17.10
CA ASP A 60 4.81 -4.77 -18.15
C ASP A 60 3.69 -5.81 -17.91
N GLY A 61 3.01 -5.73 -16.76
CA GLY A 61 1.92 -6.63 -16.44
C GLY A 61 2.34 -8.07 -16.15
N VAL A 62 3.62 -8.31 -15.80
CA VAL A 62 4.14 -9.64 -15.47
C VAL A 62 3.26 -10.32 -14.44
N GLU A 63 2.92 -11.59 -14.67
CA GLU A 63 1.97 -12.33 -13.84
C GLU A 63 2.49 -12.55 -12.42
N LEU A 64 3.75 -13.01 -12.30
CA LEU A 64 4.40 -13.21 -11.00
C LEU A 64 5.24 -12.00 -10.64
N ARG A 65 4.77 -11.20 -9.70
CA ARG A 65 5.44 -9.98 -9.25
C ARG A 65 5.35 -9.78 -7.75
N ARG A 66 6.29 -8.99 -7.22
CA ARG A 66 6.35 -8.68 -5.80
C ARG A 66 6.46 -7.18 -5.54
N LYS A 67 6.30 -6.78 -4.29
CA LYS A 67 6.65 -5.46 -3.78
C LYS A 67 7.08 -5.60 -2.34
N LEU A 68 8.21 -5.00 -2.01
CA LEU A 68 8.74 -4.92 -0.67
C LEU A 68 8.54 -3.50 -0.13
N ARG A 69 8.08 -3.39 1.10
CA ARG A 69 7.92 -2.09 1.75
C ARG A 69 8.04 -2.16 3.26
N LEU A 70 8.45 -1.06 3.84
CA LEU A 70 8.40 -0.79 5.26
C LEU A 70 7.27 0.19 5.53
N ARG A 71 6.38 -0.07 6.50
CA ARG A 71 5.19 0.74 6.76
C ARG A 71 5.10 1.18 8.21
N VAL A 72 4.73 2.44 8.39
CA VAL A 72 4.32 3.03 9.67
C VAL A 72 2.98 3.75 9.52
N TYR A 73 2.31 3.95 10.64
CA TYR A 73 1.06 4.73 10.74
C TYR A 73 1.25 6.06 11.49
N SER A 74 2.46 6.31 11.96
CA SER A 74 2.90 7.56 12.57
C SER A 74 4.42 7.66 12.44
N PRO A 75 4.98 8.86 12.26
CA PRO A 75 6.42 9.08 12.38
C PRO A 75 6.98 8.72 13.77
N ASP A 76 6.12 8.74 14.79
CA ASP A 76 6.47 8.43 16.17
C ASP A 76 6.34 6.95 16.53
N ALA A 77 6.01 6.10 15.56
CA ALA A 77 5.82 4.69 15.81
C ALA A 77 7.09 4.03 16.34
N GLU A 78 6.95 3.22 17.40
CA GLU A 78 8.03 2.42 18.01
C GLU A 78 8.40 1.19 17.15
N PHE A 79 7.61 0.88 16.16
CA PHE A 79 7.84 -0.24 15.25
C PHE A 79 7.36 0.08 13.83
N ALA A 80 7.88 -0.68 12.88
CA ALA A 80 7.41 -0.68 11.50
C ALA A 80 7.03 -2.10 11.06
N LEU A 81 6.17 -2.19 10.06
CA LEU A 81 5.81 -3.44 9.41
C LEU A 81 6.60 -3.57 8.11
N PHE A 82 7.53 -4.51 8.06
CA PHE A 82 8.14 -4.92 6.80
C PHE A 82 7.21 -5.90 6.10
N GLU A 83 6.81 -5.59 4.87
CA GLU A 83 5.79 -6.32 4.16
C GLU A 83 6.25 -6.72 2.76
N MET A 84 6.01 -7.98 2.38
CA MET A 84 6.08 -8.43 0.99
C MET A 84 4.68 -8.75 0.49
N LYS A 85 4.29 -8.07 -0.58
CA LYS A 85 3.07 -8.38 -1.33
C LYS A 85 3.48 -9.06 -2.62
N GLN A 86 3.06 -10.31 -2.79
CA GLN A 86 3.24 -11.10 -4.01
C GLN A 86 1.92 -11.18 -4.74
N LYS A 87 1.97 -11.14 -6.07
CA LYS A 87 0.82 -11.39 -6.94
C LYS A 87 1.18 -12.45 -7.95
N GLN A 88 0.27 -13.40 -8.17
CA GLN A 88 0.36 -14.42 -9.21
C GLN A 88 -1.03 -14.55 -9.85
N GLY A 89 -1.18 -14.02 -11.05
CA GLY A 89 -2.48 -13.91 -11.69
C GLY A 89 -3.50 -13.17 -10.82
N PRO A 90 -4.66 -13.77 -10.51
CA PRO A 90 -5.65 -13.19 -9.62
C PRO A 90 -5.26 -13.28 -8.13
N TYR A 91 -4.34 -14.17 -7.78
CA TYR A 91 -3.97 -14.45 -6.39
C TYR A 91 -3.05 -13.39 -5.82
N GLN A 92 -3.29 -13.05 -4.55
CA GLN A 92 -2.41 -12.16 -3.80
C GLN A 92 -2.06 -12.79 -2.45
N ARG A 93 -0.77 -12.80 -2.13
CA ARG A 93 -0.24 -13.18 -0.84
C ARG A 93 0.46 -11.99 -0.20
N LYS A 94 0.10 -11.68 1.04
CA LYS A 94 0.78 -10.67 1.83
C LYS A 94 1.37 -11.34 3.07
N ARG A 95 2.67 -11.16 3.27
CA ARG A 95 3.38 -11.55 4.49
C ARG A 95 3.99 -10.32 5.13
N SER A 96 4.10 -10.31 6.44
CA SER A 96 4.64 -9.19 7.20
C SER A 96 5.49 -9.65 8.38
N LEU A 97 6.52 -8.85 8.69
CA LEU A 97 7.39 -8.96 9.84
C LEU A 97 7.34 -7.64 10.59
N ARG A 98 7.21 -7.70 11.92
CA ARG A 98 7.31 -6.53 12.77
C ARG A 98 8.77 -6.29 13.11
N LEU A 99 9.25 -5.09 12.83
CA LEU A 99 10.59 -4.61 13.17
C LEU A 99 10.48 -3.50 14.19
N SER A 100 11.36 -3.48 15.18
CA SER A 100 11.54 -2.33 16.06
C SER A 100 11.94 -1.09 15.24
N ARG A 101 11.79 0.09 15.82
CA ARG A 101 12.23 1.34 15.18
C ARG A 101 13.71 1.30 14.79
N MET A 102 14.57 0.76 15.66
CA MET A 102 16.01 0.62 15.39
C MET A 102 16.30 -0.30 14.20
N GLU A 103 15.68 -1.49 14.17
CA GLU A 103 15.85 -2.42 13.06
C GLU A 103 15.31 -1.83 11.74
N ALA A 104 14.20 -1.10 11.81
CA ALA A 104 13.62 -0.42 10.65
C ALA A 104 14.56 0.69 10.13
N GLN A 105 15.22 1.45 10.99
CA GLN A 105 16.23 2.44 10.61
C GLN A 105 17.45 1.79 9.98
N ALA A 106 17.99 0.73 10.57
CA ALA A 106 19.10 -0.03 9.99
C ALA A 106 18.74 -0.58 8.59
N LEU A 107 17.51 -1.11 8.43
CA LEU A 107 17.00 -1.56 7.12
C LEU A 107 16.95 -0.42 6.09
N ILE A 108 16.55 0.78 6.49
CA ILE A 108 16.53 1.98 5.61
C ILE A 108 17.95 2.35 5.18
N GLU A 109 18.93 2.21 6.07
CA GLU A 109 20.34 2.50 5.83
C GLU A 109 21.05 1.41 5.00
N GLY A 110 20.38 0.28 4.77
CA GLY A 110 20.87 -0.80 3.91
C GLY A 110 21.40 -2.02 4.64
N ASP A 111 21.27 -2.07 5.97
CA ASP A 111 21.56 -3.28 6.74
C ASP A 111 20.36 -4.22 6.73
N TYR A 112 20.34 -5.11 5.75
CA TYR A 112 19.26 -6.09 5.59
C TYR A 112 19.41 -7.31 6.51
N SER A 113 20.55 -7.45 7.20
CA SER A 113 20.79 -8.54 8.15
C SER A 113 19.79 -8.53 9.31
N VAL A 114 19.21 -7.36 9.64
CA VAL A 114 18.15 -7.22 10.64
C VAL A 114 16.93 -8.10 10.37
N LEU A 115 16.67 -8.48 9.12
CA LEU A 115 15.59 -9.39 8.77
C LEU A 115 15.83 -10.82 9.30
N LEU A 116 17.08 -11.18 9.55
CA LEU A 116 17.46 -12.48 10.10
C LEU A 116 17.20 -12.58 11.61
N ASN A 117 17.16 -11.44 12.32
CA ASN A 117 16.96 -11.38 13.77
C ASN A 117 15.66 -12.04 14.22
N SER A 118 14.65 -12.05 13.37
CA SER A 118 13.36 -12.70 13.66
C SER A 118 13.43 -14.22 13.71
N GLY A 119 14.48 -14.85 13.16
CA GLY A 119 14.59 -16.30 12.99
C GLY A 119 13.52 -16.92 12.07
N SER A 120 12.70 -16.08 11.41
CA SER A 120 11.59 -16.56 10.58
C SER A 120 12.05 -16.89 9.16
N GLU A 121 11.48 -17.95 8.56
CA GLU A 121 11.70 -18.27 7.14
C GLU A 121 11.39 -17.08 6.22
N PHE A 122 10.37 -16.30 6.58
CA PHE A 122 9.99 -15.11 5.81
C PHE A 122 11.09 -14.03 5.86
N GLY A 123 11.70 -13.80 7.02
CA GLY A 123 12.83 -12.87 7.15
C GLY A 123 14.03 -13.32 6.32
N GLN A 124 14.39 -14.61 6.40
CA GLN A 124 15.49 -15.19 5.62
C GLN A 124 15.25 -15.10 4.11
N GLU A 125 14.03 -15.40 3.66
CA GLU A 125 13.63 -15.24 2.24
C GLU A 125 13.79 -13.79 1.77
N CYS A 126 13.28 -12.83 2.56
CA CYS A 126 13.37 -11.42 2.22
C CYS A 126 14.81 -10.93 2.19
N TYR A 127 15.64 -11.30 3.17
CA TYR A 127 17.06 -11.02 3.19
C TYR A 127 17.74 -11.52 1.91
N SER A 128 17.55 -12.79 1.58
CA SER A 128 18.15 -13.39 0.38
C SER A 128 17.73 -12.69 -0.91
N ILE A 129 16.45 -12.32 -1.03
CA ILE A 129 15.93 -11.58 -2.19
C ILE A 129 16.57 -10.19 -2.27
N MET A 130 16.65 -9.47 -1.15
CA MET A 130 17.16 -8.10 -1.13
C MET A 130 18.65 -8.04 -1.45
N GLU A 131 19.43 -8.99 -0.95
CA GLU A 131 20.85 -9.09 -1.29
C GLU A 131 21.08 -9.53 -2.73
N MET A 132 20.42 -10.62 -3.17
CA MET A 132 20.59 -11.18 -4.52
C MET A 132 20.32 -10.15 -5.61
N TRP A 133 19.31 -9.31 -5.44
CA TRP A 133 18.86 -8.33 -6.44
C TRP A 133 19.29 -6.90 -6.12
N ALA A 134 20.19 -6.73 -5.15
CA ALA A 134 20.70 -5.44 -4.71
C ALA A 134 19.57 -4.42 -4.48
N TYR A 135 18.55 -4.80 -3.69
CA TYR A 135 17.46 -3.89 -3.37
C TYR A 135 17.96 -2.63 -2.67
N ARG A 136 17.28 -1.52 -2.89
CA ARG A 136 17.56 -0.23 -2.25
C ARG A 136 16.24 0.49 -1.96
N PRO A 137 16.22 1.38 -0.97
CA PRO A 137 15.14 2.36 -0.81
C PRO A 137 14.92 3.12 -2.12
N LYS A 138 13.66 3.32 -2.52
CA LYS A 138 13.33 3.99 -3.78
C LYS A 138 12.39 5.18 -3.60
N THR A 139 11.33 5.03 -2.83
CA THR A 139 10.38 6.11 -2.61
C THR A 139 9.61 5.92 -1.32
N VAL A 140 9.42 7.01 -0.58
CA VAL A 140 8.43 7.09 0.48
C VAL A 140 7.11 7.53 -0.12
N VAL A 141 6.04 6.83 0.18
CA VAL A 141 4.68 7.21 -0.20
C VAL A 141 3.84 7.37 1.04
N GLU A 142 3.17 8.51 1.14
CA GLU A 142 2.23 8.81 2.23
C GLU A 142 0.86 9.17 1.65
N TYR A 143 -0.19 8.80 2.37
CA TYR A 143 -1.58 9.14 2.04
C TYR A 143 -2.45 9.04 3.28
N ASP A 144 -3.61 9.70 3.23
CA ASP A 144 -4.62 9.64 4.26
C ASP A 144 -5.66 8.59 3.90
N ARG A 145 -5.96 7.68 4.83
CA ARG A 145 -6.88 6.56 4.63
C ARG A 145 -8.10 6.66 5.52
N PHE A 146 -9.26 6.54 4.92
CA PHE A 146 -10.50 6.26 5.64
C PHE A 146 -11.00 4.86 5.24
N ALA A 147 -11.39 4.02 6.21
CA ALA A 147 -11.72 2.63 5.95
C ALA A 147 -13.05 2.20 6.56
N PHE A 148 -13.73 1.29 5.86
CA PHE A 148 -14.91 0.57 6.32
C PHE A 148 -14.63 -0.93 6.31
N ILE A 149 -15.26 -1.65 7.24
CA ILE A 149 -15.09 -3.09 7.41
C ILE A 149 -16.46 -3.75 7.51
N ALA A 150 -16.69 -4.78 6.70
CA ALA A 150 -17.78 -5.72 6.90
C ALA A 150 -17.17 -7.10 7.18
N PRO A 151 -17.55 -7.76 8.30
CA PRO A 151 -17.00 -9.06 8.67
C PRO A 151 -17.24 -10.14 7.61
N GLU A 152 -18.41 -10.07 6.96
CA GLU A 152 -18.81 -10.99 5.91
C GLU A 152 -17.82 -10.90 4.75
N ASN A 153 -17.33 -12.07 4.32
CA ASN A 153 -16.33 -12.18 3.25
C ASN A 153 -15.08 -11.32 3.46
N SER A 154 -14.81 -10.91 4.72
CA SER A 154 -13.68 -10.05 5.07
C SER A 154 -13.59 -8.79 4.20
N ILE A 155 -14.75 -8.18 3.90
CA ILE A 155 -14.82 -7.00 3.04
C ILE A 155 -14.17 -5.81 3.73
N ARG A 156 -13.29 -5.14 3.00
CA ARG A 156 -12.68 -3.89 3.43
C ARG A 156 -12.72 -2.88 2.28
N ILE A 157 -13.35 -1.73 2.54
CA ILE A 157 -13.45 -0.62 1.60
C ILE A 157 -12.60 0.52 2.14
N THR A 158 -11.66 1.03 1.35
CA THR A 158 -10.76 2.11 1.77
C THR A 158 -10.77 3.25 0.76
N PHE A 159 -10.75 4.47 1.29
CA PHE A 159 -10.63 5.73 0.55
C PHE A 159 -9.24 6.28 0.86
N ASP A 160 -8.38 6.32 -0.13
CA ASP A 160 -7.01 6.83 0.00
C ASP A 160 -6.91 8.16 -0.76
N SER A 161 -6.66 9.25 -0.04
CA SER A 161 -6.57 10.62 -0.56
C SER A 161 -5.24 11.27 -0.22
N GLY A 162 -4.92 12.38 -0.86
CA GLY A 162 -3.72 13.15 -0.58
C GLY A 162 -2.43 12.33 -0.79
N ILE A 163 -2.35 11.54 -1.86
CA ILE A 163 -1.20 10.69 -2.12
C ILE A 163 0.00 11.56 -2.48
N ARG A 164 1.07 11.43 -1.68
CA ARG A 164 2.30 12.21 -1.76
C ARG A 164 3.50 11.29 -1.72
N ALA A 165 4.62 11.72 -2.29
CA ALA A 165 5.84 10.92 -2.30
C ALA A 165 7.12 11.75 -2.15
N ASN A 166 8.20 11.05 -1.74
CA ASN A 166 9.57 11.57 -1.73
C ASN A 166 10.53 10.46 -2.18
N GLU A 167 11.46 10.81 -3.08
CA GLU A 167 12.47 9.90 -3.62
C GLU A 167 13.90 10.26 -3.18
N VAL A 168 14.04 11.19 -2.25
CA VAL A 168 15.35 11.70 -1.77
C VAL A 168 15.59 11.34 -0.31
N ASN A 169 14.61 11.64 0.57
CA ASN A 169 14.70 11.32 1.99
C ASN A 169 13.83 10.09 2.28
N PHE A 170 14.46 8.99 2.67
CA PHE A 170 13.82 7.70 2.92
C PHE A 170 13.47 7.47 4.40
N ASN A 171 13.77 8.43 5.28
CA ASN A 171 13.46 8.30 6.69
C ASN A 171 11.94 8.45 6.95
N ILE A 172 11.24 7.32 7.05
CA ILE A 172 9.80 7.29 7.33
C ILE A 172 9.43 7.77 8.73
N PHE A 173 10.40 7.95 9.60
CA PHE A 173 10.22 8.45 10.97
C PHE A 173 10.47 9.97 11.09
N ASP A 174 10.82 10.63 9.99
CA ASP A 174 10.98 12.09 9.96
C ASP A 174 9.60 12.77 10.00
N ARG A 175 9.35 13.57 11.06
CA ARG A 175 8.11 14.35 11.20
C ARG A 175 8.00 15.46 10.17
N ASN A 176 9.15 15.96 9.69
CA ASN A 176 9.24 17.08 8.77
C ASN A 176 9.52 16.64 7.33
N LEU A 177 9.26 15.36 7.01
CA LEU A 177 9.50 14.82 5.67
C LEU A 177 8.72 15.64 4.62
N VAL A 178 9.45 16.29 3.72
CA VAL A 178 8.85 17.01 2.59
C VAL A 178 8.32 16.00 1.57
N LEU A 179 7.06 16.10 1.22
CA LEU A 179 6.37 15.19 0.32
C LEU A 179 5.70 15.97 -0.81
N ASN A 180 5.92 15.54 -2.05
CA ASN A 180 5.32 16.12 -3.24
C ASN A 180 4.05 15.35 -3.63
N SER A 181 3.00 16.05 -4.03
CA SER A 181 1.77 15.41 -4.51
C SER A 181 2.03 14.62 -5.79
N VAL A 182 1.56 13.37 -5.83
CA VAL A 182 1.69 12.47 -6.98
C VAL A 182 0.35 12.21 -7.68
N MET A 183 -0.69 12.85 -7.19
CA MET A 183 -2.05 12.75 -7.71
C MET A 183 -2.78 14.07 -7.43
N SER A 184 -3.79 14.40 -8.25
CA SER A 184 -4.64 15.55 -7.98
C SER A 184 -5.20 15.51 -6.55
N PRO A 185 -5.19 16.62 -5.80
CA PRO A 185 -5.76 16.66 -4.46
C PRO A 185 -7.28 16.42 -4.44
N PHE A 186 -7.94 16.51 -5.59
CA PHE A 186 -9.38 16.28 -5.72
C PHE A 186 -9.72 14.81 -6.01
N ASP A 187 -8.71 13.97 -6.25
CA ASP A 187 -8.89 12.57 -6.58
C ASP A 187 -8.71 11.68 -5.35
N VAL A 188 -9.48 10.60 -5.31
CA VAL A 188 -9.46 9.59 -4.25
C VAL A 188 -9.35 8.21 -4.88
N VAL A 189 -8.43 7.39 -4.39
CA VAL A 189 -8.36 5.98 -4.76
C VAL A 189 -9.26 5.18 -3.83
N LEU A 190 -10.38 4.73 -4.35
CA LEU A 190 -11.26 3.77 -3.68
C LEU A 190 -10.73 2.35 -3.92
N GLU A 191 -10.50 1.60 -2.85
CA GLU A 191 -10.05 0.20 -2.94
C GLU A 191 -11.03 -0.70 -2.20
N VAL A 192 -11.54 -1.73 -2.88
CA VAL A 192 -12.48 -2.71 -2.35
C VAL A 192 -11.81 -4.07 -2.33
N LYS A 193 -11.66 -4.64 -1.13
CA LYS A 193 -11.11 -5.99 -0.92
C LYS A 193 -12.17 -6.90 -0.36
N TYR A 194 -12.21 -8.13 -0.84
CA TYR A 194 -13.15 -9.15 -0.36
C TYR A 194 -12.62 -10.56 -0.66
N ASN A 195 -13.15 -11.55 0.06
CA ASN A 195 -12.89 -12.95 -0.17
C ASN A 195 -14.07 -13.59 -0.90
N GLY A 196 -13.80 -14.33 -1.97
CA GLY A 196 -14.81 -15.07 -2.74
C GLY A 196 -15.74 -14.15 -3.54
N PHE A 197 -16.75 -13.56 -2.92
CA PHE A 197 -17.70 -12.69 -3.64
C PHE A 197 -18.06 -11.43 -2.83
N LEU A 198 -18.36 -10.37 -3.57
CA LEU A 198 -18.84 -9.12 -2.99
C LEU A 198 -20.38 -9.21 -2.79
N LEU A 199 -20.84 -8.83 -1.60
CA LEU A 199 -22.26 -8.86 -1.25
C LEU A 199 -23.08 -7.94 -2.15
N SER A 200 -24.31 -8.37 -2.49
CA SER A 200 -25.16 -7.69 -3.48
C SER A 200 -25.44 -6.23 -3.12
N TYR A 201 -25.72 -5.93 -1.84
CA TYR A 201 -25.98 -4.56 -1.40
C TYR A 201 -24.75 -3.67 -1.56
N ILE A 202 -23.53 -4.19 -1.28
CA ILE A 202 -22.28 -3.44 -1.49
C ILE A 202 -22.03 -3.24 -2.99
N LYS A 203 -22.31 -4.24 -3.84
CA LYS A 203 -22.25 -4.08 -5.29
C LYS A 203 -23.15 -2.92 -5.77
N HIS A 204 -24.39 -2.86 -5.27
CA HIS A 204 -25.30 -1.78 -5.62
C HIS A 204 -24.78 -0.40 -5.18
N MET A 205 -24.18 -0.29 -3.99
CA MET A 205 -23.56 0.95 -3.53
C MET A 205 -22.40 1.42 -4.42
N LEU A 206 -21.67 0.47 -5.01
CA LEU A 206 -20.50 0.76 -5.85
C LEU A 206 -20.86 0.98 -7.33
N LEU A 207 -22.11 0.71 -7.76
CA LEU A 207 -22.53 0.87 -9.17
C LEU A 207 -22.16 2.25 -9.77
N PRO A 208 -22.33 3.38 -9.07
CA PRO A 208 -21.98 4.69 -9.62
C PRO A 208 -20.51 4.86 -9.97
N VAL A 209 -19.61 4.13 -9.27
CA VAL A 209 -18.16 4.27 -9.41
C VAL A 209 -17.49 3.15 -10.21
N GLN A 210 -18.25 2.12 -10.63
CA GLN A 210 -17.70 0.96 -11.35
C GLN A 210 -17.05 1.31 -12.70
N LYS A 211 -17.45 2.41 -13.32
CA LYS A 211 -16.93 2.86 -14.63
C LYS A 211 -15.50 3.41 -14.54
N SER A 212 -15.00 3.70 -13.34
CA SER A 212 -13.66 4.25 -13.09
C SER A 212 -12.68 3.21 -12.55
N GLU A 213 -12.91 1.90 -12.83
CA GLU A 213 -11.99 0.84 -12.40
C GLU A 213 -10.60 1.02 -13.03
N ILE A 214 -9.58 1.00 -12.19
CA ILE A 214 -8.19 1.30 -12.57
C ILE A 214 -7.20 0.28 -11.99
N SER A 215 -6.07 0.12 -12.67
CA SER A 215 -4.94 -0.69 -12.17
C SER A 215 -3.86 0.19 -11.54
N VAL A 216 -4.21 0.96 -10.51
CA VAL A 216 -3.28 1.88 -9.85
C VAL A 216 -2.37 1.17 -8.85
N SER A 217 -1.10 1.54 -8.90
CA SER A 217 -0.09 1.24 -7.89
C SER A 217 0.50 2.54 -7.35
N LYS A 218 0.28 2.83 -6.06
CA LYS A 218 0.86 4.03 -5.42
C LYS A 218 2.39 4.09 -5.55
N TYR A 219 3.06 2.93 -5.53
CA TYR A 219 4.49 2.83 -5.81
C TYR A 219 4.83 3.30 -7.24
N CYS A 220 4.11 2.79 -8.26
CA CYS A 220 4.39 3.17 -9.64
C CYS A 220 4.05 4.65 -9.89
N MET A 221 2.94 5.16 -9.35
CA MET A 221 2.62 6.58 -9.44
C MET A 221 3.75 7.46 -8.88
N ALA A 222 4.29 7.10 -7.71
CA ALA A 222 5.38 7.85 -7.08
C ALA A 222 6.67 7.81 -7.92
N ARG A 223 6.95 6.67 -8.58
CA ARG A 223 8.14 6.49 -9.42
C ARG A 223 8.03 7.17 -10.78
N GLN A 224 6.84 7.29 -11.34
CA GLN A 224 6.61 7.94 -12.64
C GLN A 224 6.99 9.42 -12.62
N ILE A 225 6.77 10.14 -11.51
CA ILE A 225 7.19 11.54 -11.38
C ILE A 225 8.71 11.69 -11.58
N GLY A 226 9.52 10.80 -10.99
CA GLY A 226 10.96 10.81 -11.19
C GLY A 226 11.41 10.36 -12.60
N CYS A 227 10.55 9.64 -13.34
CA CYS A 227 10.83 9.18 -14.70
C CYS A 227 10.54 10.27 -15.75
N ASP A 228 9.51 11.10 -15.56
CA ASP A 228 9.11 12.15 -16.49
C ASP A 228 10.12 13.32 -16.58
N TYR A 229 11.06 13.40 -15.62
CA TYR A 229 12.14 14.39 -15.60
C TYR A 229 13.49 13.85 -16.10
N ARG A 230 13.54 12.66 -16.69
CA ARG A 230 14.75 12.17 -17.38
C ARG A 230 14.70 12.62 -18.85
N PHE A 231 15.30 13.79 -19.09
CA PHE A 231 15.65 14.26 -20.43
C PHE A 231 16.86 13.50 -20.96
#